data_783494e691e9de4872ae841350b06d86
#
_entry.id   783494e691e9de4872ae841350b06d86
#
_cell.length_a   1.000
_cell.length_b   1.000
_cell.length_c   1.000
_cell.angle_alpha   90.00
_cell.angle_beta   90.00
_cell.angle_gamma   90.00
#
_symmetry.space_group_name_H-M   'P 1'
#
loop_
_entity.id
_entity.type
_entity.pdbx_description
1 polymer ?
#
loop_
_entity_poly.entity_id
_entity_poly.type
_entity_poly.pdbx_seq_one_letter_code
_entity_poly.pdbx_strand_id
1 'polypeptide(L)'
;MPRGSRYNLAYRRRVSGKTDYAQRKRLVVSGLPRLVVRPANKHITVQVVEAKVTGDLVLASAHSSELKKYTWKGAGGNVPAAYLTGRLAAYRAKAKGIEKAILDVGTRPVTTGSRLYAAMSGAVDSGMDIPHGEETILAKERLRGEHIAAYGKLLSEKPDVYQKRFSTYLKQKLKPEDVPAHFDEVSDKMAHSFEKKA
;
A
#
# COMPACT_ATOMS: atom_id res chain seq x y z
N MET A 1 -13.71 30.99 -21.54
CA MET A 1 -14.58 30.03 -22.24
C MET A 1 -13.77 29.35 -23.35
N PRO A 2 -13.91 28.05 -23.56
CA PRO A 2 -13.22 27.35 -24.65
C PRO A 2 -13.71 27.95 -25.99
N ARG A 3 -12.77 28.31 -26.84
CA ARG A 3 -13.07 28.93 -28.13
C ARG A 3 -12.33 28.16 -29.22
N GLY A 4 -13.05 27.75 -30.27
CA GLY A 4 -12.48 27.14 -31.47
C GLY A 4 -13.14 25.79 -31.84
N SER A 5 -13.17 25.51 -33.15
CA SER A 5 -13.79 24.26 -33.72
C SER A 5 -13.10 22.96 -33.31
N ARG A 6 -11.84 23.04 -32.83
CA ARG A 6 -11.05 21.87 -32.37
C ARG A 6 -11.08 21.65 -30.86
N TYR A 7 -11.87 22.43 -30.13
CA TYR A 7 -11.97 22.30 -28.70
C TYR A 7 -12.77 21.03 -28.32
N ASN A 8 -12.09 20.12 -27.63
CA ASN A 8 -12.72 18.94 -27.04
C ASN A 8 -12.79 19.10 -25.51
N LEU A 9 -13.97 18.88 -24.96
CA LEU A 9 -14.17 18.87 -23.52
C LEU A 9 -13.37 17.71 -22.90
N ALA A 10 -12.53 18.03 -21.93
CA ALA A 10 -11.78 16.98 -21.24
C ALA A 10 -12.71 16.14 -20.34
N TYR A 11 -12.37 14.88 -20.15
CA TYR A 11 -13.11 13.98 -19.27
C TYR A 11 -13.22 14.56 -17.85
N ARG A 12 -14.36 14.40 -17.21
CA ARG A 12 -14.65 14.91 -15.87
C ARG A 12 -13.57 14.58 -14.84
N ARG A 13 -13.08 13.34 -14.85
CA ARG A 13 -12.01 12.89 -13.93
C ARG A 13 -10.65 13.52 -14.23
N ARG A 14 -10.38 13.88 -15.49
CA ARG A 14 -9.17 14.64 -15.87
C ARG A 14 -9.25 16.06 -15.36
N VAL A 15 -10.37 16.73 -15.55
CA VAL A 15 -10.60 18.10 -15.06
C VAL A 15 -10.45 18.16 -13.53
N SER A 16 -10.95 17.16 -12.81
CA SER A 16 -10.82 17.05 -11.35
C SER A 16 -9.46 16.54 -10.86
N GLY A 17 -8.47 16.34 -11.75
CA GLY A 17 -7.13 15.85 -11.39
C GLY A 17 -7.08 14.42 -10.80
N LYS A 18 -8.16 13.64 -10.93
CA LYS A 18 -8.28 12.30 -10.33
C LYS A 18 -7.70 11.17 -11.18
N THR A 19 -7.52 11.41 -12.48
CA THR A 19 -7.04 10.36 -13.40
C THR A 19 -6.15 10.95 -14.47
N ASP A 20 -4.95 10.44 -14.58
CA ASP A 20 -4.09 10.62 -15.75
C ASP A 20 -4.45 9.55 -16.78
N TYR A 21 -5.15 9.96 -17.84
CA TYR A 21 -5.57 9.04 -18.89
C TYR A 21 -4.43 8.60 -19.79
N ALA A 22 -3.35 9.39 -19.91
CA ALA A 22 -2.18 9.01 -20.70
C ALA A 22 -1.43 7.87 -20.01
N GLN A 23 -1.18 8.00 -18.71
CA GLN A 23 -0.59 6.93 -17.90
C GLN A 23 -1.50 5.69 -17.87
N ARG A 24 -2.81 5.89 -17.63
CA ARG A 24 -3.78 4.80 -17.64
C ARG A 24 -3.78 4.01 -18.96
N LYS A 25 -3.75 4.72 -20.11
CA LYS A 25 -3.69 4.08 -21.43
C LYS A 25 -2.46 3.17 -21.56
N ARG A 26 -1.27 3.67 -21.16
CA ARG A 26 -0.03 2.86 -21.20
C ARG A 26 -0.15 1.60 -20.34
N LEU A 27 -0.69 1.71 -19.13
CA LEU A 27 -0.89 0.57 -18.24
C LEU A 27 -1.90 -0.45 -18.78
N VAL A 28 -2.99 0.01 -19.41
CA VAL A 28 -4.01 -0.88 -19.99
C VAL A 28 -3.50 -1.59 -21.23
N VAL A 29 -2.69 -0.94 -22.07
CA VAL A 29 -2.09 -1.54 -23.27
C VAL A 29 -1.19 -2.72 -22.94
N SER A 30 -0.59 -2.77 -21.74
CA SER A 30 0.22 -3.92 -21.30
C SER A 30 -0.58 -5.23 -21.19
N GLY A 31 -1.91 -5.17 -21.12
CA GLY A 31 -2.78 -6.34 -20.92
C GLY A 31 -2.71 -6.98 -19.53
N LEU A 32 -1.82 -6.50 -18.65
CA LEU A 32 -1.66 -7.02 -17.30
C LEU A 32 -2.65 -6.40 -16.31
N PRO A 33 -3.09 -7.17 -15.30
CA PRO A 33 -3.80 -6.60 -14.15
C PRO A 33 -2.97 -5.50 -13.48
N ARG A 34 -3.63 -4.47 -12.97
CA ARG A 34 -2.96 -3.33 -12.33
C ARG A 34 -3.01 -3.48 -10.81
N LEU A 35 -1.86 -3.42 -10.16
CA LEU A 35 -1.77 -3.25 -8.71
C LEU A 35 -1.98 -1.77 -8.38
N VAL A 36 -3.20 -1.41 -8.03
CA VAL A 36 -3.62 -0.04 -7.73
C VAL A 36 -3.39 0.24 -6.27
N VAL A 37 -2.41 1.10 -5.95
CA VAL A 37 -2.11 1.50 -4.57
C VAL A 37 -2.62 2.92 -4.33
N ARG A 38 -3.46 3.10 -3.32
CA ARG A 38 -4.05 4.40 -2.97
C ARG A 38 -3.86 4.69 -1.47
N PRO A 39 -2.76 5.38 -1.11
CA PRO A 39 -2.54 5.78 0.27
C PRO A 39 -3.40 7.00 0.61
N ALA A 40 -4.10 6.92 1.74
CA ALA A 40 -4.77 8.04 2.39
C ALA A 40 -3.98 8.47 3.65
N ASN A 41 -4.49 9.43 4.41
CA ASN A 41 -3.80 9.89 5.62
C ASN A 41 -3.73 8.81 6.71
N LYS A 42 -4.86 8.13 6.96
CA LYS A 42 -5.00 7.13 8.03
C LYS A 42 -4.93 5.69 7.55
N HIS A 43 -5.18 5.45 6.26
CA HIS A 43 -5.30 4.10 5.70
C HIS A 43 -4.63 3.99 4.33
N ILE A 44 -4.45 2.76 3.89
CA ILE A 44 -3.95 2.42 2.56
C ILE A 44 -4.89 1.37 1.97
N THR A 45 -5.26 1.58 0.71
CA THR A 45 -6.03 0.63 -0.08
C THR A 45 -5.15 0.09 -1.19
N VAL A 46 -5.11 -1.22 -1.34
CA VAL A 46 -4.42 -1.92 -2.41
C VAL A 46 -5.42 -2.80 -3.13
N GLN A 47 -5.47 -2.69 -4.45
CA GLN A 47 -6.42 -3.44 -5.28
C GLN A 47 -5.71 -3.99 -6.50
N VAL A 48 -6.01 -5.23 -6.87
CA VAL A 48 -5.64 -5.81 -8.16
C VAL A 48 -6.84 -5.68 -9.09
N VAL A 49 -6.65 -4.97 -10.20
CA VAL A 49 -7.75 -4.50 -11.05
C VAL A 49 -7.47 -4.85 -12.51
N GLU A 50 -8.44 -5.43 -13.17
CA GLU A 50 -8.47 -5.67 -14.62
C GLU A 50 -9.27 -4.57 -15.30
N ALA A 51 -8.75 -4.03 -16.42
CA ALA A 51 -9.46 -3.04 -17.21
C ALA A 51 -10.41 -3.75 -18.20
N LYS A 52 -11.71 -3.42 -18.15
CA LYS A 52 -12.71 -3.88 -19.12
C LYS A 52 -13.35 -2.68 -19.81
N VAL A 53 -14.00 -2.93 -20.95
CA VAL A 53 -14.69 -1.90 -21.75
C VAL A 53 -15.81 -1.24 -20.94
N THR A 54 -16.53 -2.01 -20.14
CA THR A 54 -17.62 -1.53 -19.30
C THR A 54 -17.15 -0.82 -18.02
N GLY A 55 -15.87 -0.96 -17.65
CA GLY A 55 -15.29 -0.39 -16.44
C GLY A 55 -14.23 -1.30 -15.83
N ASP A 56 -13.60 -0.85 -14.75
CA ASP A 56 -12.58 -1.63 -14.06
C ASP A 56 -13.20 -2.72 -13.18
N LEU A 57 -12.72 -3.95 -13.32
CA LEU A 57 -13.10 -5.08 -12.48
C LEU A 57 -12.05 -5.27 -11.37
N VAL A 58 -12.47 -5.18 -10.12
CA VAL A 58 -11.58 -5.44 -8.97
C VAL A 58 -11.53 -6.96 -8.72
N LEU A 59 -10.36 -7.55 -8.98
CA LEU A 59 -10.13 -8.99 -8.80
C LEU A 59 -9.80 -9.32 -7.35
N ALA A 60 -8.92 -8.54 -6.73
CA ALA A 60 -8.56 -8.67 -5.32
C ALA A 60 -8.44 -7.30 -4.68
N SER A 61 -8.77 -7.18 -3.41
CA SER A 61 -8.64 -5.94 -2.65
C SER A 61 -8.17 -6.20 -1.23
N ALA A 62 -7.42 -5.25 -0.68
CA ALA A 62 -7.01 -5.21 0.71
C ALA A 62 -7.03 -3.77 1.22
N HIS A 63 -7.48 -3.60 2.43
CA HIS A 63 -7.49 -2.31 3.12
C HIS A 63 -6.75 -2.42 4.45
N SER A 64 -5.96 -1.41 4.82
CA SER A 64 -5.13 -1.47 6.03
C SER A 64 -5.92 -1.64 7.33
N SER A 65 -7.22 -1.31 7.35
CA SER A 65 -8.07 -1.59 8.51
C SER A 65 -8.28 -3.09 8.76
N GLU A 66 -8.14 -3.91 7.71
CA GLU A 66 -8.29 -5.37 7.81
C GLU A 66 -7.12 -6.03 8.54
N LEU A 67 -5.97 -5.35 8.64
CA LEU A 67 -4.81 -5.82 9.40
C LEU A 67 -5.15 -6.07 10.89
N LYS A 68 -6.18 -5.41 11.40
CA LYS A 68 -6.71 -5.67 12.76
C LYS A 68 -7.14 -7.13 12.95
N LYS A 69 -7.61 -7.80 11.89
CA LYS A 69 -7.96 -9.24 11.94
C LYS A 69 -6.75 -10.12 12.21
N TYR A 70 -5.56 -9.63 11.86
CA TYR A 70 -4.26 -10.27 12.11
C TYR A 70 -3.57 -9.69 13.35
N THR A 71 -4.33 -9.03 14.21
CA THR A 71 -3.87 -8.41 15.47
C THR A 71 -2.97 -7.19 15.31
N TRP A 72 -2.88 -6.55 14.13
CA TRP A 72 -2.12 -5.32 13.96
C TRP A 72 -2.64 -4.18 14.83
N LYS A 73 -1.77 -3.69 15.72
CA LYS A 73 -2.05 -2.59 16.64
C LYS A 73 -1.41 -1.25 16.23
N GLY A 74 -0.59 -1.25 15.19
CA GLY A 74 0.04 -0.05 14.68
C GLY A 74 -0.90 0.84 13.88
N ALA A 75 -0.43 2.04 13.52
CA ALA A 75 -1.18 2.93 12.64
C ALA A 75 -1.39 2.30 11.25
N GLY A 76 -2.56 2.52 10.64
CA GLY A 76 -2.91 1.95 9.32
C GLY A 76 -2.36 2.71 8.12
N GLY A 77 -1.72 3.86 8.31
CA GLY A 77 -1.21 4.71 7.24
C GLY A 77 0.32 4.83 7.18
N ASN A 78 1.06 4.02 7.93
CA ASN A 78 2.52 4.00 7.96
C ASN A 78 3.13 3.02 6.94
N VAL A 79 4.45 3.01 6.82
CA VAL A 79 5.20 2.14 5.89
C VAL A 79 5.01 0.66 6.21
N PRO A 80 5.13 0.19 7.47
CA PRO A 80 4.85 -1.20 7.81
C PRO A 80 3.45 -1.66 7.45
N ALA A 81 2.42 -0.84 7.73
CA ALA A 81 1.05 -1.17 7.36
C ALA A 81 0.84 -1.20 5.84
N ALA A 82 1.55 -0.34 5.08
CA ALA A 82 1.52 -0.36 3.62
C ALA A 82 2.04 -1.69 3.07
N TYR A 83 3.18 -2.13 3.57
CA TYR A 83 3.79 -3.41 3.21
C TYR A 83 2.86 -4.59 3.52
N LEU A 84 2.35 -4.68 4.75
CA LEU A 84 1.43 -5.75 5.15
C LEU A 84 0.14 -5.74 4.31
N THR A 85 -0.38 -4.55 3.96
CA THR A 85 -1.57 -4.45 3.10
C THR A 85 -1.26 -4.92 1.68
N GLY A 86 -0.07 -4.63 1.16
CA GLY A 86 0.43 -5.14 -0.11
C GLY A 86 0.51 -6.67 -0.13
N ARG A 87 1.10 -7.27 0.92
CA ARG A 87 1.14 -8.73 1.11
C ARG A 87 -0.25 -9.35 1.12
N LEU A 88 -1.18 -8.75 1.87
CA LEU A 88 -2.56 -9.23 1.95
C LEU A 88 -3.26 -9.22 0.58
N ALA A 89 -3.06 -8.15 -0.21
CA ALA A 89 -3.61 -8.05 -1.55
C ALA A 89 -3.03 -9.12 -2.49
N ALA A 90 -1.71 -9.34 -2.40
CA ALA A 90 -1.02 -10.36 -3.20
C ALA A 90 -1.47 -11.78 -2.88
N TYR A 91 -1.58 -12.14 -1.61
CA TYR A 91 -2.11 -13.45 -1.21
C TYR A 91 -3.53 -13.70 -1.76
N ARG A 92 -4.40 -12.68 -1.70
CA ARG A 92 -5.76 -12.77 -2.26
C ARG A 92 -5.76 -12.86 -3.79
N ALA A 93 -4.83 -12.21 -4.45
CA ALA A 93 -4.68 -12.27 -5.90
C ALA A 93 -4.17 -13.65 -6.33
N LYS A 94 -3.16 -14.19 -5.64
CA LYS A 94 -2.62 -15.54 -5.89
C LYS A 94 -3.66 -16.63 -5.68
N ALA A 95 -4.50 -16.50 -4.64
CA ALA A 95 -5.63 -17.44 -4.43
C ALA A 95 -6.65 -17.41 -5.58
N LYS A 96 -6.59 -16.40 -6.47
CA LYS A 96 -7.39 -16.32 -7.71
C LYS A 96 -6.58 -16.61 -8.98
N GLY A 97 -5.37 -17.15 -8.84
CA GLY A 97 -4.49 -17.48 -9.96
C GLY A 97 -3.82 -16.28 -10.64
N ILE A 98 -3.75 -15.12 -9.97
CA ILE A 98 -3.13 -13.91 -10.52
C ILE A 98 -1.71 -13.81 -9.99
N GLU A 99 -0.73 -14.05 -10.84
CA GLU A 99 0.68 -14.04 -10.49
C GLU A 99 1.39 -12.74 -10.92
N LYS A 100 0.91 -12.10 -11.99
CA LYS A 100 1.55 -10.91 -12.57
C LYS A 100 0.67 -9.68 -12.42
N ALA A 101 1.28 -8.54 -12.17
CA ALA A 101 0.59 -7.25 -12.15
C ALA A 101 1.55 -6.11 -12.50
N ILE A 102 1.01 -4.96 -12.88
CA ILE A 102 1.76 -3.73 -13.11
C ILE A 102 1.34 -2.66 -12.08
N LEU A 103 2.32 -1.93 -11.52
CA LEU A 103 2.05 -0.92 -10.49
C LEU A 103 1.30 0.29 -11.07
N ASP A 104 0.17 0.66 -10.47
CA ASP A 104 -0.60 1.89 -10.77
C ASP A 104 -0.62 2.81 -9.56
N VAL A 105 0.18 3.86 -9.61
CA VAL A 105 0.30 4.87 -8.56
C VAL A 105 -0.72 6.01 -8.70
N GLY A 106 -1.39 6.11 -9.86
CA GLY A 106 -2.33 7.19 -10.20
C GLY A 106 -1.62 8.54 -10.40
N THR A 107 -2.28 9.61 -9.96
CA THR A 107 -1.78 10.98 -10.11
C THR A 107 -0.86 11.44 -8.97
N ARG A 108 -0.46 10.54 -8.07
CA ARG A 108 0.40 10.91 -6.94
C ARG A 108 1.87 10.96 -7.36
N PRO A 109 2.63 11.92 -6.82
CA PRO A 109 4.08 11.93 -7.04
C PRO A 109 4.71 10.66 -6.45
N VAL A 110 5.65 10.12 -7.19
CA VAL A 110 6.38 8.91 -6.83
C VAL A 110 7.71 9.32 -6.24
N THR A 111 7.92 9.01 -4.96
CA THR A 111 9.17 9.29 -4.24
C THR A 111 9.74 8.01 -3.66
N THR A 112 11.06 7.83 -3.75
CA THR A 112 11.78 6.71 -3.14
C THR A 112 11.46 6.63 -1.64
N GLY A 113 11.27 5.42 -1.12
CA GLY A 113 10.91 5.23 0.29
C GLY A 113 9.46 5.52 0.64
N SER A 114 8.59 5.76 -0.36
CA SER A 114 7.17 6.04 -0.12
C SER A 114 6.36 4.80 0.25
N ARG A 115 5.19 5.04 0.82
CA ARG A 115 4.21 4.00 1.15
C ARG A 115 3.70 3.24 -0.07
N LEU A 116 3.75 3.85 -1.25
CA LEU A 116 3.41 3.22 -2.52
C LEU A 116 4.34 2.05 -2.81
N TYR A 117 5.64 2.31 -2.75
CA TYR A 117 6.66 1.29 -2.96
C TYR A 117 6.71 0.26 -1.83
N ALA A 118 6.43 0.65 -0.59
CA ALA A 118 6.31 -0.32 0.50
C ALA A 118 5.19 -1.35 0.24
N ALA A 119 4.03 -0.91 -0.27
CA ALA A 119 2.96 -1.83 -0.63
C ALA A 119 3.34 -2.72 -1.82
N MET A 120 4.06 -2.18 -2.80
CA MET A 120 4.60 -2.96 -3.92
C MET A 120 5.61 -4.00 -3.43
N SER A 121 6.58 -3.61 -2.58
CA SER A 121 7.56 -4.55 -2.00
C SER A 121 6.86 -5.70 -1.26
N GLY A 122 5.80 -5.40 -0.48
CA GLY A 122 5.01 -6.42 0.18
C GLY A 122 4.32 -7.39 -0.78
N ALA A 123 3.89 -6.92 -1.95
CA ALA A 123 3.30 -7.78 -2.98
C ALA A 123 4.36 -8.64 -3.68
N VAL A 124 5.52 -8.08 -3.99
CA VAL A 124 6.66 -8.79 -4.60
C VAL A 124 7.17 -9.89 -3.67
N ASP A 125 7.40 -9.57 -2.39
CA ASP A 125 7.87 -10.54 -1.38
C ASP A 125 6.87 -11.69 -1.14
N SER A 126 5.60 -11.47 -1.48
CA SER A 126 4.57 -12.52 -1.45
C SER A 126 4.54 -13.36 -2.74
N GLY A 127 5.48 -13.10 -3.68
CA GLY A 127 5.64 -13.85 -4.91
C GLY A 127 4.74 -13.38 -6.06
N MET A 128 4.33 -12.12 -6.07
CA MET A 128 3.68 -11.50 -7.23
C MET A 128 4.77 -10.87 -8.13
N ASP A 129 4.73 -11.22 -9.42
CA ASP A 129 5.65 -10.65 -10.42
C ASP A 129 5.19 -9.25 -10.82
N ILE A 130 5.93 -8.22 -10.36
CA ILE A 130 5.66 -6.81 -10.65
C ILE A 130 6.93 -6.18 -11.18
N PRO A 131 6.96 -5.67 -12.43
CA PRO A 131 8.12 -4.96 -12.95
C PRO A 131 8.48 -3.74 -12.10
N HIS A 132 9.71 -3.70 -11.60
CA HIS A 132 10.21 -2.61 -10.77
C HIS A 132 11.74 -2.47 -10.90
N GLY A 133 12.26 -1.28 -10.65
CA GLY A 133 13.71 -1.06 -10.52
C GLY A 133 14.19 -1.38 -9.10
N GLU A 134 15.43 -1.80 -8.96
CA GLU A 134 16.04 -2.12 -7.66
C GLU A 134 15.98 -0.94 -6.68
N GLU A 135 16.12 0.28 -7.17
CA GLU A 135 16.06 1.52 -6.38
C GLU A 135 14.68 1.77 -5.72
N THR A 136 13.64 1.07 -6.20
CA THR A 136 12.28 1.24 -5.68
C THR A 136 11.97 0.35 -4.48
N ILE A 137 12.78 -0.67 -4.25
CA ILE A 137 12.65 -1.58 -3.10
C ILE A 137 13.16 -0.86 -1.85
N LEU A 138 12.35 -0.83 -0.82
CA LEU A 138 12.74 -0.23 0.45
C LEU A 138 13.61 -1.19 1.25
N ALA A 139 14.56 -0.62 2.01
CA ALA A 139 15.35 -1.37 3.00
C ALA A 139 14.42 -2.10 3.99
N LYS A 140 14.74 -3.34 4.31
CA LYS A 140 13.94 -4.21 5.21
C LYS A 140 13.72 -3.56 6.59
N GLU A 141 14.72 -2.88 7.12
CA GLU A 141 14.65 -2.13 8.38
C GLU A 141 13.52 -1.08 8.35
N ARG A 142 13.41 -0.34 7.25
CA ARG A 142 12.37 0.67 7.09
C ARG A 142 10.98 0.03 6.93
N LEU A 143 10.88 -1.11 6.23
CA LEU A 143 9.63 -1.86 6.07
C LEU A 143 9.13 -2.40 7.42
N ARG A 144 10.03 -2.90 8.28
CA ARG A 144 9.72 -3.39 9.63
C ARG A 144 9.34 -2.27 10.59
N GLY A 145 9.69 -1.02 10.28
CA GLY A 145 9.35 0.14 11.09
C GLY A 145 10.39 0.51 12.15
N GLU A 146 11.66 0.16 11.97
CA GLU A 146 12.76 0.50 12.90
C GLU A 146 12.91 2.01 13.09
N HIS A 147 12.62 2.81 12.05
CA HIS A 147 12.57 4.26 12.15
C HIS A 147 11.50 4.77 13.14
N ILE A 148 10.41 4.03 13.34
CA ILE A 148 9.37 4.36 14.33
C ILE A 148 9.90 4.02 15.73
N ALA A 149 10.54 2.86 15.87
CA ALA A 149 11.14 2.42 17.12
C ALA A 149 12.29 3.36 17.56
N ALA A 150 13.17 3.75 16.63
CA ALA A 150 14.23 4.69 16.89
C ALA A 150 13.69 6.06 17.35
N TYR A 151 12.64 6.57 16.72
CA TYR A 151 11.99 7.80 17.13
C TYR A 151 11.29 7.66 18.50
N GLY A 152 10.72 6.49 18.79
CA GLY A 152 10.18 6.17 20.12
C GLY A 152 11.25 6.26 21.22
N LYS A 153 12.40 5.62 20.99
CA LYS A 153 13.54 5.67 21.91
C LYS A 153 14.05 7.10 22.15
N LEU A 154 14.16 7.90 21.08
CA LEU A 154 14.61 9.28 21.19
C LEU A 154 13.64 10.16 21.99
N LEU A 155 12.34 9.89 21.91
CA LEU A 155 11.32 10.64 22.66
C LEU A 155 11.09 10.10 24.07
N SER A 156 11.63 8.95 24.45
CA SER A 156 11.50 8.38 25.81
C SER A 156 12.02 9.30 26.89
N GLU A 157 13.01 10.16 26.57
CA GLU A 157 13.54 11.20 27.45
C GLU A 157 12.53 12.34 27.74
N LYS A 158 11.49 12.50 26.91
CA LYS A 158 10.49 13.58 27.00
C LYS A 158 9.07 12.98 27.09
N PRO A 159 8.62 12.57 28.29
CA PRO A 159 7.40 11.78 28.47
C PRO A 159 6.13 12.47 27.96
N ASP A 160 6.02 13.79 28.12
CA ASP A 160 4.85 14.54 27.66
C ASP A 160 4.70 14.51 26.12
N VAL A 161 5.83 14.68 25.41
CA VAL A 161 5.87 14.64 23.96
C VAL A 161 5.63 13.22 23.45
N TYR A 162 6.22 12.23 24.11
CA TYR A 162 6.03 10.82 23.81
C TYR A 162 4.57 10.41 23.90
N GLN A 163 3.87 10.71 25.00
CA GLN A 163 2.46 10.40 25.17
C GLN A 163 1.58 11.10 24.14
N LYS A 164 1.86 12.36 23.84
CA LYS A 164 1.12 13.12 22.83
C LYS A 164 1.27 12.55 21.43
N ARG A 165 2.51 12.21 21.03
CA ARG A 165 2.80 11.70 19.68
C ARG A 165 2.34 10.26 19.48
N PHE A 166 2.53 9.41 20.46
CA PHE A 166 2.21 7.99 20.41
C PHE A 166 0.90 7.61 21.12
N SER A 167 0.03 8.57 21.38
CA SER A 167 -1.24 8.37 22.08
C SER A 167 -2.08 7.21 21.54
N THR A 168 -2.13 7.03 20.21
CA THR A 168 -2.88 5.95 19.56
C THR A 168 -2.24 4.58 19.79
N TYR A 169 -0.93 4.50 19.76
CA TYR A 169 -0.18 3.27 20.02
C TYR A 169 -0.33 2.84 21.48
N LEU A 170 -0.18 3.77 22.41
CA LEU A 170 -0.33 3.52 23.84
C LEU A 170 -1.75 3.07 24.21
N LYS A 171 -2.79 3.68 23.61
CA LYS A 171 -4.18 3.22 23.77
C LYS A 171 -4.38 1.77 23.32
N GLN A 172 -3.62 1.31 22.33
CA GLN A 172 -3.68 -0.06 21.82
C GLN A 172 -2.70 -1.00 22.54
N LYS A 173 -2.06 -0.54 23.62
CA LYS A 173 -1.06 -1.30 24.39
C LYS A 173 0.09 -1.81 23.53
N LEU A 174 0.58 -0.98 22.61
CA LEU A 174 1.76 -1.22 21.80
C LEU A 174 2.76 -0.08 22.07
N LYS A 175 3.98 -0.40 22.46
CA LYS A 175 5.05 0.58 22.53
C LYS A 175 5.63 0.81 21.14
N PRO A 176 6.01 2.05 20.77
CA PRO A 176 6.64 2.31 19.47
C PRO A 176 7.92 1.51 19.24
N GLU A 177 8.65 1.22 20.29
CA GLU A 177 9.89 0.44 20.27
C GLU A 177 9.65 -1.03 19.84
N ASP A 178 8.46 -1.57 20.14
CA ASP A 178 8.10 -2.96 19.87
C ASP A 178 7.46 -3.13 18.45
N VAL A 179 7.36 -2.05 17.67
CA VAL A 179 6.73 -2.09 16.33
C VAL A 179 7.42 -3.09 15.39
N PRO A 180 8.75 -3.23 15.34
CA PRO A 180 9.39 -4.21 14.45
C PRO A 180 9.05 -5.66 14.83
N ALA A 181 9.11 -6.01 16.11
CA ALA A 181 8.74 -7.35 16.58
C ALA A 181 7.27 -7.67 16.30
N HIS A 182 6.39 -6.70 16.57
CA HIS A 182 4.96 -6.83 16.27
C HIS A 182 4.67 -6.96 14.78
N PHE A 183 5.45 -6.30 13.91
CA PHE A 183 5.35 -6.46 12.47
C PHE A 183 5.68 -7.90 12.03
N ASP A 184 6.75 -8.48 12.54
CA ASP A 184 7.15 -9.84 12.22
C ASP A 184 6.05 -10.84 12.64
N GLU A 185 5.53 -10.74 13.86
CA GLU A 185 4.41 -11.58 14.32
C GLU A 185 3.18 -11.52 13.42
N VAL A 186 2.79 -10.30 12.99
CA VAL A 186 1.63 -10.12 12.11
C VAL A 186 1.89 -10.66 10.71
N SER A 187 3.10 -10.46 10.20
CA SER A 187 3.56 -10.99 8.93
C SER A 187 3.45 -12.53 8.88
N ASP A 188 3.92 -13.21 9.94
CA ASP A 188 3.87 -14.66 10.06
C ASP A 188 2.45 -15.20 10.21
N LYS A 189 1.62 -14.55 11.04
CA LYS A 189 0.20 -14.87 11.16
C LYS A 189 -0.54 -14.78 9.84
N MET A 190 -0.21 -13.77 9.03
CA MET A 190 -0.78 -13.63 7.69
C MET A 190 -0.34 -14.77 6.78
N ALA A 191 0.95 -15.11 6.73
CA ALA A 191 1.46 -16.19 5.92
C ALA A 191 0.75 -17.51 6.26
N HIS A 192 0.75 -17.90 7.53
CA HIS A 192 0.08 -19.12 8.00
C HIS A 192 -1.42 -19.17 7.71
N SER A 193 -2.11 -18.00 7.72
CA SER A 193 -3.55 -17.97 7.44
C SER A 193 -3.89 -18.28 5.97
N PHE A 194 -2.96 -18.03 5.06
CA PHE A 194 -3.14 -18.32 3.63
C PHE A 194 -2.57 -19.66 3.22
N GLU A 195 -1.51 -20.16 3.87
CA GLU A 195 -1.00 -21.52 3.67
C GLU A 195 -2.04 -22.59 4.04
N LYS A 196 -2.82 -22.36 5.12
CA LYS A 196 -3.92 -23.27 5.52
C LYS A 196 -5.11 -23.27 4.57
N LYS A 197 -5.19 -22.30 3.63
CA LYS A 197 -6.31 -22.17 2.70
C LYS A 197 -5.94 -22.55 1.26
N ALA A 198 -4.66 -22.74 0.98
CA ALA A 198 -4.15 -23.26 -0.28
C ALA A 198 -4.11 -24.78 -0.26
#